data_42d82833061ca6138931becbc8cab20e
#
_entry.id   42d82833061ca6138931becbc8cab20e
#
_cell.length_a   1.000
_cell.length_b   1.000
_cell.length_c   1.000
_cell.angle_alpha   90.00
_cell.angle_beta   90.00
_cell.angle_gamma   90.00
#
_symmetry.space_group_name_H-M   'P 1'
#
loop_
_entity.id
_entity.type
_entity.pdbx_description
1 polymer ?
#
loop_
_entity_poly.entity_id
_entity_poly.type
_entity_poly.pdbx_seq_one_letter_code
_entity_poly.pdbx_strand_id
1 'polypeptide(L)'
;MQAHQWRVPHRAVGATFQSICQRKNDLLVLGQAALEDAYEYMESRHCVLLILDESGCTLWQCGHPQTIHQLQALGIDCGSYWTEGFIGTNAPALAIAEGYPVQVSGQQHFKQALHPWRFCATPVYDNSGRQRAVIVLGSLLADHAASDLPLTLAIAREIGNYLHADTLLAETNRHLNELNALLDGVEDGVMAWDQRGCLLYLNRRAAAILQLDETSSLGKPVTDLLTLPALLSQAILHRTPLSHVEVTFENQQHFIPALLTLKPIPDGDRCGYIALLHPQELLRRMVSSQLGRASYTFDDMPIASLEMRRLVRYGKQAAKGHHPILLHGEEGVGKQQLGQAIHNAGNQADGPYIVLNCQALPQNLMAREFLGCDASEGESGQPSKFELANGGTLYLEQVEYLSPEMQSALLQIIKTGMVMRINSNRVIPVNVRIITATGADLPLLVKQGRFRRQLFYTLQAFELHIPPLRQRQQDIPLLAQHTLASLGQHFHCHYQLDDSVIRQLCQYPWPGNDQELKSVVERAAMACHNNRINLNDLPEHLLGE
;
A
#
# COMPACT_ATOMS: atom_id res chain seq x y z
N MET A 1 45.95 -44.27 -27.49
CA MET A 1 46.58 -43.16 -28.27
C MET A 1 48.05 -43.47 -28.48
N GLN A 2 48.60 -43.24 -29.72
CA GLN A 2 50.07 -43.38 -29.97
C GLN A 2 50.73 -42.02 -29.65
N ALA A 3 51.77 -41.98 -28.81
CA ALA A 3 52.50 -40.80 -28.38
C ALA A 3 53.07 -39.95 -29.51
N HIS A 4 53.47 -40.64 -30.61
CA HIS A 4 54.09 -40.04 -31.78
C HIS A 4 53.13 -39.43 -32.82
N GLN A 5 51.81 -39.73 -32.75
CA GLN A 5 50.84 -39.14 -33.67
C GLN A 5 50.21 -37.86 -33.03
N TRP A 6 50.58 -36.69 -33.60
CA TRP A 6 49.91 -35.43 -33.29
C TRP A 6 48.61 -35.38 -34.08
N ARG A 7 47.50 -35.10 -33.35
CA ARG A 7 46.18 -34.71 -33.91
C ARG A 7 45.87 -33.29 -33.50
N VAL A 8 45.48 -32.46 -34.45
CA VAL A 8 45.06 -31.09 -34.16
C VAL A 8 43.88 -31.14 -33.21
N PRO A 9 43.89 -30.35 -32.15
CA PRO A 9 42.78 -30.28 -31.19
C PRO A 9 41.46 -29.94 -31.88
N HIS A 10 40.37 -30.45 -31.33
CA HIS A 10 39.03 -30.00 -31.76
C HIS A 10 38.89 -28.50 -31.49
N ARG A 11 38.28 -27.78 -32.43
CA ARG A 11 38.15 -26.31 -32.35
C ARG A 11 36.72 -25.87 -32.59
N ALA A 12 36.17 -25.02 -31.69
CA ALA A 12 34.97 -24.25 -31.94
C ALA A 12 35.28 -23.11 -32.93
N VAL A 13 34.49 -22.97 -33.99
CA VAL A 13 34.69 -21.94 -35.02
C VAL A 13 33.38 -21.19 -35.33
N GLY A 14 33.50 -19.98 -35.87
CA GLY A 14 32.37 -19.19 -36.34
C GLY A 14 31.34 -18.90 -35.27
N ALA A 15 30.06 -19.11 -35.57
CA ALA A 15 28.94 -18.79 -34.68
C ALA A 15 28.97 -19.53 -33.33
N THR A 16 29.53 -20.78 -33.32
CA THR A 16 29.67 -21.56 -32.08
C THR A 16 30.63 -20.89 -31.10
N PHE A 17 31.80 -20.47 -31.59
CA PHE A 17 32.80 -19.80 -30.77
C PHE A 17 32.27 -18.44 -30.27
N GLN A 18 31.62 -17.65 -31.14
CA GLN A 18 31.00 -16.38 -30.77
C GLN A 18 29.95 -16.56 -29.66
N SER A 19 29.11 -17.59 -29.75
CA SER A 19 28.12 -17.89 -28.71
C SER A 19 28.76 -18.27 -27.37
N ILE A 20 29.90 -18.96 -27.36
CA ILE A 20 30.67 -19.28 -26.16
C ILE A 20 31.20 -17.99 -25.54
N CYS A 21 31.85 -17.13 -26.33
CA CYS A 21 32.39 -15.85 -25.86
C CYS A 21 31.32 -14.93 -25.33
N GLN A 22 30.13 -14.82 -25.97
CA GLN A 22 29.02 -14.00 -25.46
C GLN A 22 28.52 -14.48 -24.11
N ARG A 23 28.40 -15.80 -23.90
CA ARG A 23 27.97 -16.37 -22.60
C ARG A 23 29.00 -16.17 -21.49
N LYS A 24 30.26 -15.94 -21.82
CA LYS A 24 31.38 -15.74 -20.88
C LYS A 24 31.94 -14.33 -20.94
N ASN A 25 31.15 -13.36 -21.42
CA ASN A 25 31.61 -12.00 -21.63
C ASN A 25 32.17 -11.35 -20.36
N ASP A 26 31.50 -11.56 -19.21
CA ASP A 26 31.92 -11.02 -17.91
C ASP A 26 33.34 -11.50 -17.54
N LEU A 27 33.58 -12.81 -17.71
CA LEU A 27 34.86 -13.43 -17.46
C LEU A 27 35.94 -12.96 -18.46
N LEU A 28 35.55 -12.76 -19.74
CA LEU A 28 36.48 -12.31 -20.78
C LEU A 28 36.95 -10.89 -20.53
N VAL A 29 36.03 -9.94 -20.21
CA VAL A 29 36.39 -8.55 -19.96
C VAL A 29 37.37 -8.41 -18.79
N LEU A 30 37.05 -9.08 -17.66
CA LEU A 30 37.91 -9.06 -16.47
C LEU A 30 39.23 -9.81 -16.70
N GLY A 31 39.14 -10.98 -17.33
CA GLY A 31 40.31 -11.83 -17.58
C GLY A 31 41.28 -11.24 -18.59
N GLN A 32 40.81 -10.61 -19.67
CA GLN A 32 41.66 -9.94 -20.66
C GLN A 32 42.49 -8.85 -19.98
N ALA A 33 41.89 -7.96 -19.23
CA ALA A 33 42.59 -6.88 -18.50
C ALA A 33 43.68 -7.47 -17.57
N ALA A 34 43.31 -8.46 -16.74
CA ALA A 34 44.23 -9.06 -15.78
C ALA A 34 45.41 -9.78 -16.44
N LEU A 35 45.20 -10.44 -17.61
CA LEU A 35 46.26 -11.13 -18.33
C LEU A 35 47.16 -10.15 -19.09
N GLU A 36 46.60 -9.08 -19.67
CA GLU A 36 47.38 -8.04 -20.35
C GLU A 36 48.29 -7.33 -19.33
N ASP A 37 47.76 -6.91 -18.18
CA ASP A 37 48.52 -6.30 -17.09
C ASP A 37 49.66 -7.26 -16.63
N ALA A 38 49.33 -8.53 -16.40
CA ALA A 38 50.31 -9.52 -15.97
C ALA A 38 51.41 -9.74 -17.03
N TYR A 39 51.07 -9.70 -18.33
CA TYR A 39 52.02 -9.83 -19.41
C TYR A 39 52.93 -8.60 -19.52
N GLU A 40 52.42 -7.38 -19.33
CA GLU A 40 53.25 -6.18 -19.30
C GLU A 40 54.31 -6.23 -18.19
N TYR A 41 53.94 -6.73 -16.99
CA TYR A 41 54.91 -6.95 -15.89
C TYR A 41 55.99 -7.98 -16.17
N MET A 42 55.77 -8.89 -17.13
CA MET A 42 56.74 -9.94 -17.50
C MET A 42 57.83 -9.44 -18.48
N GLU A 43 57.85 -8.15 -18.82
CA GLU A 43 58.91 -7.51 -19.63
C GLU A 43 59.24 -8.30 -20.92
N SER A 44 58.23 -8.61 -21.71
CA SER A 44 58.38 -9.28 -23.02
C SER A 44 58.95 -10.71 -22.94
N ARG A 45 58.76 -11.46 -21.86
CA ARG A 45 59.12 -12.89 -21.79
C ARG A 45 58.48 -13.68 -22.92
N HIS A 46 59.20 -14.72 -23.41
CA HIS A 46 58.72 -15.63 -24.42
C HIS A 46 57.74 -16.65 -23.84
N CYS A 47 56.54 -16.15 -23.46
CA CYS A 47 55.45 -16.94 -22.90
C CYS A 47 54.11 -16.55 -23.51
N VAL A 48 53.08 -17.36 -23.26
CA VAL A 48 51.69 -17.13 -23.64
C VAL A 48 50.79 -17.33 -22.43
N LEU A 49 49.86 -16.45 -22.28
CA LEU A 49 48.80 -16.54 -21.29
C LEU A 49 47.46 -16.83 -21.98
N LEU A 50 46.70 -17.76 -21.45
CA LEU A 50 45.43 -18.21 -22.01
C LEU A 50 44.34 -18.18 -20.93
N ILE A 51 43.12 -17.84 -21.34
CA ILE A 51 41.89 -18.06 -20.56
C ILE A 51 41.13 -19.20 -21.24
N LEU A 52 40.82 -20.23 -20.47
CA LEU A 52 39.98 -21.32 -20.89
C LEU A 52 38.68 -21.30 -20.08
N ASP A 53 37.59 -21.77 -20.70
CA ASP A 53 36.34 -22.03 -19.95
C ASP A 53 36.43 -23.36 -19.18
N GLU A 54 35.36 -23.69 -18.44
CA GLU A 54 35.27 -24.94 -17.68
C GLU A 54 35.28 -26.21 -18.52
N SER A 55 35.07 -26.11 -19.82
CA SER A 55 35.16 -27.23 -20.79
C SER A 55 36.56 -27.38 -21.38
N GLY A 56 37.47 -26.48 -21.08
CA GLY A 56 38.81 -26.42 -21.60
C GLY A 56 38.92 -25.77 -22.99
N CYS A 57 37.90 -25.01 -23.41
CA CYS A 57 37.94 -24.21 -24.63
C CYS A 57 38.76 -22.94 -24.40
N THR A 58 39.75 -22.65 -25.23
CA THR A 58 40.53 -21.42 -25.20
C THR A 58 39.64 -20.25 -25.65
N LEU A 59 39.33 -19.33 -24.72
CA LEU A 59 38.49 -18.17 -25.00
C LEU A 59 39.33 -17.01 -25.54
N TRP A 60 40.51 -16.81 -24.98
CA TRP A 60 41.40 -15.71 -25.32
C TRP A 60 42.85 -16.02 -25.00
N GLN A 61 43.77 -15.32 -25.69
CA GLN A 61 45.22 -15.49 -25.51
C GLN A 61 45.97 -14.17 -25.71
N CYS A 62 47.02 -13.96 -24.91
CA CYS A 62 48.00 -12.91 -25.11
C CYS A 62 49.43 -13.42 -24.81
N GLY A 63 50.43 -12.71 -25.25
CA GLY A 63 51.81 -13.06 -24.97
C GLY A 63 52.77 -12.72 -26.10
N HIS A 64 53.97 -13.31 -26.06
CA HIS A 64 55.00 -13.05 -27.05
C HIS A 64 54.60 -13.56 -28.43
N PRO A 65 54.66 -12.77 -29.52
CA PRO A 65 54.18 -13.15 -30.87
C PRO A 65 54.78 -14.43 -31.41
N GLN A 66 56.07 -14.66 -31.18
CA GLN A 66 56.72 -15.90 -31.63
C GLN A 66 56.20 -17.12 -30.90
N THR A 67 55.99 -17.03 -29.61
CA THR A 67 55.45 -18.11 -28.76
C THR A 67 54.00 -18.44 -29.13
N ILE A 68 53.18 -17.43 -29.40
CA ILE A 68 51.80 -17.59 -29.90
C ILE A 68 51.83 -18.31 -31.26
N HIS A 69 52.69 -17.87 -32.19
CA HIS A 69 52.79 -18.48 -33.52
C HIS A 69 53.20 -19.97 -33.44
N GLN A 70 54.16 -20.30 -32.56
CA GLN A 70 54.55 -21.69 -32.32
C GLN A 70 53.42 -22.55 -31.77
N LEU A 71 52.59 -22.00 -30.90
CA LEU A 71 51.43 -22.69 -30.35
C LEU A 71 50.34 -22.89 -31.42
N GLN A 72 50.10 -21.87 -32.23
CA GLN A 72 49.20 -21.94 -33.39
C GLN A 72 49.65 -22.96 -34.45
N ALA A 73 50.96 -23.10 -34.65
CA ALA A 73 51.49 -24.11 -35.54
C ALA A 73 51.17 -25.57 -35.09
N LEU A 74 50.92 -25.76 -33.78
CA LEU A 74 50.39 -27.00 -33.21
C LEU A 74 48.87 -27.11 -33.30
N GLY A 75 48.20 -26.09 -33.87
CA GLY A 75 46.73 -26.04 -33.95
C GLY A 75 46.06 -25.65 -32.67
N ILE A 76 46.79 -25.09 -31.71
CA ILE A 76 46.27 -24.57 -30.44
C ILE A 76 46.11 -23.07 -30.56
N ASP A 77 44.86 -22.60 -30.60
CA ASP A 77 44.50 -21.20 -30.81
C ASP A 77 43.14 -20.94 -30.12
N CYS A 78 42.62 -19.72 -30.17
CA CYS A 78 41.27 -19.42 -29.67
C CYS A 78 40.24 -20.38 -30.26
N GLY A 79 39.38 -20.95 -29.41
CA GLY A 79 38.39 -21.96 -29.73
C GLY A 79 38.89 -23.40 -29.61
N SER A 80 40.20 -23.67 -29.45
CA SER A 80 40.72 -25.03 -29.30
C SER A 80 40.46 -25.59 -27.90
N TYR A 81 40.15 -26.90 -27.84
CA TYR A 81 39.85 -27.61 -26.59
C TYR A 81 41.06 -28.39 -26.06
N TRP A 82 41.41 -28.18 -24.80
CA TRP A 82 42.50 -28.84 -24.09
C TRP A 82 42.07 -30.15 -23.45
N THR A 83 41.34 -30.99 -24.15
CA THR A 83 40.89 -32.27 -23.60
C THR A 83 41.94 -33.37 -23.75
N GLU A 84 42.08 -34.25 -22.74
CA GLU A 84 43.02 -35.37 -22.78
C GLU A 84 42.80 -36.30 -23.97
N GLY A 85 41.57 -36.42 -24.48
CA GLY A 85 41.23 -37.24 -25.63
C GLY A 85 41.94 -36.83 -26.92
N PHE A 86 42.32 -35.58 -27.07
CA PHE A 86 43.01 -35.05 -28.26
C PHE A 86 44.48 -34.71 -27.99
N ILE A 87 44.76 -34.01 -26.90
CA ILE A 87 46.10 -33.48 -26.61
C ILE A 87 46.91 -34.45 -25.74
N GLY A 88 46.27 -35.40 -25.06
CA GLY A 88 46.87 -36.24 -24.04
C GLY A 88 47.05 -35.48 -22.73
N THR A 89 47.88 -36.01 -21.80
CA THR A 89 48.15 -35.40 -20.52
C THR A 89 48.71 -33.98 -20.69
N ASN A 90 48.03 -33.01 -20.15
CA ASN A 90 48.36 -31.57 -20.20
C ASN A 90 47.90 -30.85 -18.93
N ALA A 91 48.50 -29.69 -18.60
CA ALA A 91 48.21 -28.97 -17.37
C ALA A 91 46.77 -28.44 -17.35
N PRO A 92 46.18 -27.83 -18.39
CA PRO A 92 44.79 -27.38 -18.40
C PRO A 92 43.79 -28.50 -18.11
N ALA A 93 43.88 -29.65 -18.79
CA ALA A 93 42.94 -30.74 -18.57
C ALA A 93 43.03 -31.31 -17.14
N LEU A 94 44.26 -31.44 -16.60
CA LEU A 94 44.44 -31.86 -15.22
C LEU A 94 43.90 -30.83 -14.21
N ALA A 95 44.14 -29.53 -14.45
CA ALA A 95 43.60 -28.47 -13.57
C ALA A 95 42.05 -28.44 -13.56
N ILE A 96 41.42 -28.74 -14.70
CA ILE A 96 39.96 -28.88 -14.78
C ILE A 96 39.46 -30.11 -14.01
N ALA A 97 40.15 -31.26 -14.17
CA ALA A 97 39.71 -32.50 -13.56
C ALA A 97 39.94 -32.54 -12.05
N GLU A 98 41.08 -32.07 -11.60
CA GLU A 98 41.55 -32.18 -10.21
C GLU A 98 41.14 -30.97 -9.35
N GLY A 99 40.86 -29.81 -9.99
CA GLY A 99 40.38 -28.60 -9.29
C GLY A 99 41.47 -27.84 -8.53
N TYR A 100 42.74 -28.07 -8.79
CA TYR A 100 43.86 -27.36 -8.16
C TYR A 100 44.92 -26.95 -9.18
N PRO A 101 45.82 -26.00 -8.83
CA PRO A 101 46.88 -25.56 -9.73
C PRO A 101 47.83 -26.71 -10.09
N VAL A 102 48.07 -26.88 -11.40
CA VAL A 102 48.88 -27.97 -11.95
C VAL A 102 49.94 -27.42 -12.90
N GLN A 103 51.10 -28.05 -12.87
CA GLN A 103 52.18 -27.78 -13.80
C GLN A 103 52.58 -29.09 -14.50
N VAL A 104 52.69 -29.04 -15.82
CA VAL A 104 53.17 -30.15 -16.65
C VAL A 104 54.33 -29.66 -17.53
N SER A 105 55.44 -30.39 -17.59
CA SER A 105 56.67 -29.95 -18.23
C SER A 105 57.32 -31.09 -19.04
N GLY A 106 57.77 -30.79 -20.22
CA GLY A 106 58.62 -31.69 -21.02
C GLY A 106 58.02 -33.07 -21.25
N GLN A 107 58.74 -34.10 -20.86
CA GLN A 107 58.31 -35.49 -21.00
C GLN A 107 57.11 -35.91 -20.16
N GLN A 108 56.65 -35.09 -19.27
CA GLN A 108 55.38 -35.29 -18.53
C GLN A 108 54.15 -35.15 -19.47
N HIS A 109 54.29 -34.43 -20.57
CA HIS A 109 53.27 -34.41 -21.60
C HIS A 109 53.24 -35.75 -22.35
N PHE A 110 52.01 -36.27 -22.52
CA PHE A 110 51.85 -37.52 -23.26
C PHE A 110 52.27 -37.40 -24.74
N LYS A 111 52.05 -36.25 -25.38
CA LYS A 111 52.36 -36.00 -26.78
C LYS A 111 53.74 -35.40 -26.96
N GLN A 112 54.59 -36.03 -27.83
CA GLN A 112 55.95 -35.56 -28.13
C GLN A 112 56.02 -34.11 -28.63
N ALA A 113 54.99 -33.66 -29.37
CA ALA A 113 54.90 -32.28 -29.87
C ALA A 113 54.90 -31.24 -28.77
N LEU A 114 54.46 -31.59 -27.53
CA LEU A 114 54.46 -30.75 -26.38
C LEU A 114 55.69 -30.91 -25.47
N HIS A 115 56.60 -31.80 -25.75
CA HIS A 115 57.82 -31.97 -24.94
C HIS A 115 58.70 -30.70 -24.85
N PRO A 116 58.74 -29.80 -25.85
CA PRO A 116 59.47 -28.53 -25.70
C PRO A 116 58.79 -27.54 -24.75
N TRP A 117 57.53 -27.79 -24.34
CA TRP A 117 56.70 -26.88 -23.62
C TRP A 117 56.58 -27.19 -22.13
N ARG A 118 56.33 -26.14 -21.38
CA ARG A 118 55.84 -26.16 -19.99
C ARG A 118 54.56 -25.38 -19.91
N PHE A 119 53.54 -25.96 -19.28
CA PHE A 119 52.27 -25.30 -19.01
C PHE A 119 51.99 -25.33 -17.52
N CYS A 120 51.63 -24.17 -16.98
CA CYS A 120 51.08 -23.98 -15.65
C CYS A 120 49.62 -23.62 -15.79
N ALA A 121 48.72 -24.32 -15.14
CA ALA A 121 47.28 -24.08 -15.21
C ALA A 121 46.66 -23.95 -13.83
N THR A 122 45.86 -22.93 -13.62
CA THR A 122 45.20 -22.65 -12.33
C THR A 122 43.72 -22.41 -12.55
N PRO A 123 42.81 -23.14 -11.87
CA PRO A 123 41.39 -22.95 -11.98
C PRO A 123 40.94 -21.67 -11.27
N VAL A 124 39.95 -20.98 -11.82
CA VAL A 124 39.27 -19.81 -11.25
C VAL A 124 37.91 -20.24 -10.72
N TYR A 125 37.62 -19.93 -9.49
CA TYR A 125 36.36 -20.24 -8.82
C TYR A 125 35.53 -19.01 -8.56
N ASP A 126 34.18 -19.15 -8.63
CA ASP A 126 33.26 -18.17 -8.13
C ASP A 126 32.92 -18.38 -6.64
N ASN A 127 32.11 -17.50 -6.09
CA ASN A 127 31.64 -17.56 -4.68
C ASN A 127 30.98 -18.88 -4.29
N SER A 128 30.33 -19.53 -5.24
CA SER A 128 29.64 -20.80 -4.99
C SER A 128 30.58 -22.00 -4.99
N GLY A 129 31.89 -21.76 -5.18
CA GLY A 129 32.90 -22.81 -5.35
C GLY A 129 32.84 -23.51 -6.70
N ARG A 130 32.12 -22.93 -7.66
CA ARG A 130 32.03 -23.48 -9.01
C ARG A 130 33.20 -22.97 -9.86
N GLN A 131 33.87 -23.90 -10.58
CA GLN A 131 34.91 -23.53 -11.53
C GLN A 131 34.31 -22.79 -12.72
N ARG A 132 34.82 -21.59 -13.01
CA ARG A 132 34.35 -20.70 -14.09
C ARG A 132 35.32 -20.64 -15.27
N ALA A 133 36.60 -20.78 -14.98
CA ALA A 133 37.67 -20.69 -15.98
C ALA A 133 38.91 -21.41 -15.50
N VAL A 134 39.89 -21.49 -16.39
CA VAL A 134 41.26 -21.88 -16.08
C VAL A 134 42.23 -20.88 -16.73
N ILE A 135 43.14 -20.35 -15.93
CA ILE A 135 44.24 -19.50 -16.40
C ILE A 135 45.45 -20.39 -16.69
N VAL A 136 46.00 -20.23 -17.85
CA VAL A 136 47.14 -21.01 -18.30
C VAL A 136 48.29 -20.12 -18.72
N LEU A 137 49.49 -20.45 -18.26
CA LEU A 137 50.75 -19.88 -18.76
C LEU A 137 51.54 -20.97 -19.44
N GLY A 138 51.85 -20.76 -20.71
CA GLY A 138 52.69 -21.63 -21.54
C GLY A 138 54.03 -20.99 -21.90
N SER A 139 55.14 -21.69 -21.70
CA SER A 139 56.48 -21.26 -22.12
C SER A 139 57.29 -22.43 -22.67
N LEU A 140 58.32 -22.14 -23.46
CA LEU A 140 59.30 -23.15 -23.82
C LEU A 140 60.16 -23.50 -22.59
N LEU A 141 60.67 -24.73 -22.54
CA LEU A 141 61.53 -25.19 -21.44
C LEU A 141 62.78 -24.33 -21.22
N ALA A 142 63.32 -23.71 -22.30
CA ALA A 142 64.42 -22.78 -22.19
C ALA A 142 64.10 -21.44 -21.51
N ASP A 143 62.83 -20.99 -21.59
CA ASP A 143 62.38 -19.67 -21.17
C ASP A 143 61.53 -19.70 -19.90
N HIS A 144 61.44 -20.86 -19.21
CA HIS A 144 60.60 -21.01 -18.03
C HIS A 144 61.18 -20.29 -16.79
N ALA A 145 60.28 -19.88 -15.86
CA ALA A 145 60.65 -19.37 -14.55
C ALA A 145 59.97 -20.16 -13.42
N ALA A 146 60.61 -20.21 -12.27
CA ALA A 146 60.01 -20.82 -11.06
C ALA A 146 58.74 -20.10 -10.59
N SER A 147 58.57 -18.85 -11.00
CA SER A 147 57.42 -18.01 -10.67
C SER A 147 56.18 -18.24 -11.54
N ASP A 148 56.24 -19.11 -12.57
CA ASP A 148 55.14 -19.30 -13.56
C ASP A 148 53.85 -19.80 -12.89
N LEU A 149 53.94 -20.83 -12.03
CA LEU A 149 52.78 -21.35 -11.32
C LEU A 149 52.21 -20.36 -10.25
N PRO A 150 53.06 -19.74 -9.39
CA PRO A 150 52.64 -18.68 -8.51
C PRO A 150 51.94 -17.52 -9.22
N LEU A 151 52.40 -17.14 -10.42
CA LEU A 151 51.81 -16.07 -11.21
C LEU A 151 50.39 -16.43 -11.69
N THR A 152 50.20 -17.63 -12.28
CA THR A 152 48.87 -18.09 -12.68
C THR A 152 47.92 -18.15 -11.48
N LEU A 153 48.42 -18.52 -10.30
CA LEU A 153 47.61 -18.51 -9.06
C LEU A 153 47.22 -17.08 -8.63
N ALA A 154 48.15 -16.13 -8.74
CA ALA A 154 47.85 -14.73 -8.41
C ALA A 154 46.78 -14.16 -9.36
N ILE A 155 46.92 -14.34 -10.65
CA ILE A 155 45.93 -13.90 -11.66
C ILE A 155 44.58 -14.58 -11.44
N ALA A 156 44.57 -15.90 -11.21
CA ALA A 156 43.33 -16.61 -10.96
C ALA A 156 42.59 -16.12 -9.71
N ARG A 157 43.30 -15.79 -8.63
CA ARG A 157 42.73 -15.19 -7.42
C ARG A 157 42.20 -13.79 -7.66
N GLU A 158 42.90 -12.96 -8.41
CA GLU A 158 42.48 -11.61 -8.75
C GLU A 158 41.16 -11.64 -9.53
N ILE A 159 41.08 -12.44 -10.59
CA ILE A 159 39.84 -12.62 -11.36
C ILE A 159 38.72 -13.17 -10.47
N GLY A 160 38.99 -14.13 -9.59
CA GLY A 160 38.05 -14.68 -8.64
C GLY A 160 37.50 -13.60 -7.68
N ASN A 161 38.34 -12.72 -7.17
CA ASN A 161 37.94 -11.61 -6.29
C ASN A 161 37.06 -10.59 -7.03
N TYR A 162 37.36 -10.27 -8.29
CA TYR A 162 36.50 -9.38 -9.10
C TYR A 162 35.12 -9.99 -9.34
N LEU A 163 35.06 -11.28 -9.73
CA LEU A 163 33.79 -12.01 -9.91
C LEU A 163 32.97 -12.04 -8.62
N HIS A 164 33.65 -12.13 -7.47
CA HIS A 164 33.00 -12.08 -6.15
C HIS A 164 32.41 -10.70 -5.84
N ALA A 165 33.19 -9.65 -6.06
CA ALA A 165 32.72 -8.28 -5.81
C ALA A 165 31.52 -7.91 -6.69
N ASP A 166 31.54 -8.32 -7.96
CA ASP A 166 30.45 -8.04 -8.91
C ASP A 166 29.16 -8.76 -8.50
N THR A 167 29.26 -10.03 -8.07
CA THR A 167 28.08 -10.77 -7.57
C THR A 167 27.51 -10.15 -6.30
N LEU A 168 28.34 -9.71 -5.35
CA LEU A 168 27.88 -9.03 -4.11
C LEU A 168 27.19 -7.72 -4.42
N LEU A 169 27.72 -6.92 -5.35
CA LEU A 169 27.08 -5.68 -5.78
C LEU A 169 25.72 -5.96 -6.46
N ALA A 170 25.65 -6.97 -7.30
CA ALA A 170 24.39 -7.35 -7.95
C ALA A 170 23.33 -7.83 -6.94
N GLU A 171 23.72 -8.65 -5.94
CA GLU A 171 22.84 -9.08 -4.84
C GLU A 171 22.38 -7.90 -3.99
N THR A 172 23.31 -7.01 -3.62
CA THR A 172 22.98 -5.81 -2.84
C THR A 172 21.98 -4.92 -3.58
N ASN A 173 22.22 -4.66 -4.86
CA ASN A 173 21.31 -3.86 -5.69
C ASN A 173 19.94 -4.54 -5.85
N ARG A 174 19.90 -5.86 -5.95
CA ARG A 174 18.64 -6.61 -5.99
C ARG A 174 17.85 -6.44 -4.70
N HIS A 175 18.50 -6.60 -3.53
CA HIS A 175 17.85 -6.40 -2.23
C HIS A 175 17.37 -4.97 -2.03
N LEU A 176 18.16 -3.97 -2.46
CA LEU A 176 17.73 -2.57 -2.43
C LEU A 176 16.48 -2.33 -3.30
N ASN A 177 16.45 -2.90 -4.50
CA ASN A 177 15.28 -2.81 -5.38
C ASN A 177 14.06 -3.52 -4.80
N GLU A 178 14.23 -4.68 -4.17
CA GLU A 178 13.17 -5.41 -3.48
C GLU A 178 12.62 -4.60 -2.30
N LEU A 179 13.48 -3.99 -1.48
CA LEU A 179 13.08 -3.12 -0.37
C LEU A 179 12.36 -1.87 -0.87
N ASN A 180 12.85 -1.22 -1.92
CA ASN A 180 12.18 -0.07 -2.50
C ASN A 180 10.79 -0.42 -3.06
N ALA A 181 10.66 -1.56 -3.75
CA ALA A 181 9.37 -2.04 -4.25
C ALA A 181 8.38 -2.35 -3.11
N LEU A 182 8.85 -2.89 -1.98
CA LEU A 182 8.03 -3.11 -0.79
C LEU A 182 7.56 -1.78 -0.18
N LEU A 183 8.46 -0.80 -0.06
CA LEU A 183 8.13 0.53 0.47
C LEU A 183 7.18 1.32 -0.44
N ASP A 184 7.27 1.16 -1.75
CA ASP A 184 6.33 1.77 -2.71
C ASP A 184 4.95 1.09 -2.71
N GLY A 185 4.88 -0.17 -2.29
CA GLY A 185 3.62 -0.90 -2.10
C GLY A 185 2.86 -0.54 -0.82
N VAL A 186 3.47 0.20 0.11
CA VAL A 186 2.81 0.66 1.34
C VAL A 186 1.89 1.83 1.02
N GLU A 187 0.65 1.79 1.52
CA GLU A 187 -0.33 2.88 1.33
C GLU A 187 0.05 4.17 2.06
N ASP A 188 0.95 4.09 3.02
CA ASP A 188 1.48 5.23 3.78
C ASP A 188 2.62 5.93 3.04
N GLY A 189 2.70 7.24 3.22
CA GLY A 189 3.87 8.01 2.81
C GLY A 189 5.05 7.72 3.72
N VAL A 190 6.20 7.35 3.16
CA VAL A 190 7.43 7.09 3.92
C VAL A 190 8.48 8.12 3.52
N MET A 191 9.06 8.80 4.50
CA MET A 191 10.21 9.68 4.32
C MET A 191 11.26 9.43 5.40
N ALA A 192 12.52 9.55 5.04
CA ALA A 192 13.63 9.43 5.98
C ALA A 192 14.69 10.51 5.72
N TRP A 193 15.30 11.02 6.80
CA TRP A 193 16.37 12.01 6.72
C TRP A 193 17.46 11.73 7.74
N ASP A 194 18.66 12.25 7.44
CA ASP A 194 19.83 12.12 8.27
C ASP A 194 19.82 13.12 9.45
N GLN A 195 20.88 13.11 10.24
CA GLN A 195 21.05 14.01 11.38
C GLN A 195 21.18 15.49 11.02
N ARG A 196 21.60 15.78 9.80
CA ARG A 196 21.69 17.14 9.26
C ARG A 196 20.34 17.61 8.74
N GLY A 197 19.31 16.75 8.81
CA GLY A 197 18.00 17.02 8.26
C GLY A 197 17.92 16.84 6.75
N CYS A 198 18.94 16.28 6.09
CA CYS A 198 18.92 16.06 4.64
C CYS A 198 18.07 14.82 4.31
N LEU A 199 17.14 14.97 3.36
CA LEU A 199 16.22 13.92 2.93
C LEU A 199 17.01 12.80 2.23
N LEU A 200 16.98 11.60 2.82
CA LEU A 200 17.63 10.39 2.29
C LEU A 200 16.69 9.56 1.43
N TYR A 201 15.41 9.51 1.81
CA TYR A 201 14.41 8.68 1.15
C TYR A 201 13.05 9.36 1.18
N LEU A 202 12.30 9.22 0.10
CA LEU A 202 10.94 9.70 -0.08
C LEU A 202 10.23 8.74 -1.03
N ASN A 203 9.21 8.01 -0.57
CA ASN A 203 8.44 7.18 -1.47
C ASN A 203 7.42 8.01 -2.27
N ARG A 204 6.91 7.45 -3.35
CA ARG A 204 5.95 8.11 -4.24
C ARG A 204 4.70 8.62 -3.51
N ARG A 205 4.26 7.91 -2.46
CA ARG A 205 3.11 8.31 -1.65
C ARG A 205 3.41 9.54 -0.79
N ALA A 206 4.55 9.59 -0.12
CA ALA A 206 4.95 10.78 0.64
C ALA A 206 5.15 12.00 -0.27
N ALA A 207 5.76 11.81 -1.45
CA ALA A 207 5.91 12.84 -2.47
C ALA A 207 4.54 13.41 -2.89
N ALA A 208 3.55 12.55 -3.15
CA ALA A 208 2.19 12.96 -3.49
C ALA A 208 1.45 13.67 -2.34
N ILE A 209 1.56 13.16 -1.10
CA ILE A 209 0.94 13.78 0.09
C ILE A 209 1.52 15.16 0.34
N LEU A 210 2.85 15.30 0.29
CA LEU A 210 3.55 16.55 0.60
C LEU A 210 3.68 17.48 -0.60
N GLN A 211 3.22 17.07 -1.79
CA GLN A 211 3.32 17.80 -3.06
C GLN A 211 4.78 18.16 -3.39
N LEU A 212 5.69 17.20 -3.20
CA LEU A 212 7.11 17.31 -3.49
C LEU A 212 7.46 16.48 -4.72
N ASP A 213 8.52 16.90 -5.43
CA ASP A 213 9.11 16.08 -6.48
C ASP A 213 10.12 15.10 -5.88
N GLU A 214 9.94 13.81 -6.17
CA GLU A 214 10.72 12.72 -5.57
C GLU A 214 12.23 12.87 -5.83
N THR A 215 12.62 13.13 -7.07
CA THR A 215 14.03 13.15 -7.48
C THR A 215 14.75 14.45 -7.10
N SER A 216 14.07 15.58 -7.22
CA SER A 216 14.67 16.89 -6.94
C SER A 216 14.74 17.24 -5.44
N SER A 217 14.02 16.50 -4.59
CA SER A 217 13.96 16.73 -3.15
C SER A 217 15.03 15.95 -2.38
N LEU A 218 15.55 14.85 -2.91
CA LEU A 218 16.59 14.04 -2.27
C LEU A 218 17.87 14.84 -2.06
N GLY A 219 18.51 14.65 -0.90
CA GLY A 219 19.74 15.34 -0.49
C GLY A 219 19.56 16.78 -0.01
N LYS A 220 18.34 17.35 -0.09
CA LYS A 220 18.07 18.70 0.43
C LYS A 220 17.60 18.64 1.88
N PRO A 221 17.86 19.70 2.69
CA PRO A 221 17.31 19.82 4.02
C PRO A 221 15.78 19.83 3.99
N VAL A 222 15.14 19.05 4.86
CA VAL A 222 13.67 18.97 4.96
C VAL A 222 13.07 20.35 5.30
N THR A 223 13.80 21.17 6.06
CA THR A 223 13.42 22.56 6.40
C THR A 223 13.34 23.50 5.21
N ASP A 224 14.08 23.22 4.13
CA ASP A 224 14.04 24.01 2.89
C ASP A 224 12.87 23.57 1.97
N LEU A 225 12.37 22.37 2.18
CA LEU A 225 11.27 21.78 1.41
C LEU A 225 9.91 22.05 2.05
N LEU A 226 9.84 22.01 3.40
CA LEU A 226 8.61 22.09 4.18
C LEU A 226 8.84 22.90 5.45
N THR A 227 7.85 23.72 5.83
CA THR A 227 7.80 24.29 7.19
C THR A 227 7.40 23.19 8.17
N LEU A 228 8.33 22.81 9.06
CA LEU A 228 8.08 21.75 10.04
C LEU A 228 7.18 22.26 11.17
N PRO A 229 6.14 21.53 11.56
CA PRO A 229 5.30 21.86 12.73
C PRO A 229 6.14 21.90 14.01
N ALA A 230 5.75 22.77 14.95
CA ALA A 230 6.49 22.97 16.21
C ALA A 230 6.65 21.67 17.02
N LEU A 231 5.62 20.83 17.05
CA LEU A 231 5.65 19.49 17.68
C LEU A 231 6.72 18.57 17.07
N LEU A 232 6.84 18.58 15.75
CA LEU A 232 7.84 17.77 15.04
C LEU A 232 9.25 18.27 15.31
N SER A 233 9.45 19.59 15.29
CA SER A 233 10.74 20.22 15.61
C SER A 233 11.19 19.92 17.04
N GLN A 234 10.29 19.94 18.02
CA GLN A 234 10.57 19.54 19.41
C GLN A 234 10.89 18.05 19.53
N ALA A 235 10.14 17.18 18.86
CA ALA A 235 10.39 15.74 18.88
C ALA A 235 11.77 15.38 18.29
N ILE A 236 12.17 16.05 17.23
CA ILE A 236 13.52 15.92 16.63
C ILE A 236 14.58 16.38 17.63
N LEU A 237 14.39 17.54 18.27
CA LEU A 237 15.35 18.10 19.24
C LEU A 237 15.55 17.17 20.46
N HIS A 238 14.45 16.61 20.98
CA HIS A 238 14.48 15.77 22.17
C HIS A 238 14.63 14.26 21.87
N ARG A 239 14.74 13.88 20.59
CA ARG A 239 14.82 12.48 20.12
C ARG A 239 13.67 11.61 20.60
N THR A 240 12.49 12.19 20.74
CA THR A 240 11.27 11.48 21.18
C THR A 240 10.50 10.92 20.00
N PRO A 241 10.05 9.67 20.04
CA PRO A 241 9.17 9.13 19.00
C PRO A 241 7.79 9.80 19.10
N LEU A 242 7.15 10.02 17.96
CA LEU A 242 5.74 10.43 17.87
C LEU A 242 4.94 9.28 17.27
N SER A 243 3.75 9.03 17.78
CA SER A 243 2.86 7.99 17.24
C SER A 243 1.49 8.58 16.96
N HIS A 244 1.08 8.54 15.69
CA HIS A 244 -0.24 8.96 15.24
C HIS A 244 -0.63 10.39 15.67
N VAL A 245 0.29 11.35 15.52
CA VAL A 245 0.07 12.75 15.87
C VAL A 245 -0.39 13.51 14.63
N GLU A 246 -1.49 14.26 14.78
CA GLU A 246 -1.98 15.14 13.71
C GLU A 246 -1.05 16.36 13.58
N VAL A 247 -0.47 16.52 12.39
CA VAL A 247 0.45 17.62 12.06
C VAL A 247 -0.01 18.29 10.77
N THR A 248 0.31 19.57 10.63
CA THR A 248 0.07 20.29 9.38
C THR A 248 1.42 20.77 8.84
N PHE A 249 1.81 20.26 7.70
CA PHE A 249 2.95 20.76 6.96
C PHE A 249 2.52 21.97 6.11
N GLU A 250 3.42 22.91 5.92
CA GLU A 250 3.22 24.03 5.03
C GLU A 250 4.23 23.94 3.90
N ASN A 251 3.73 23.86 2.66
CA ASN A 251 4.52 23.88 1.44
C ASN A 251 4.14 25.12 0.62
N GLN A 252 5.01 26.12 0.57
CA GLN A 252 4.93 27.38 -0.19
C GLN A 252 3.60 28.16 -0.14
N GLN A 253 2.44 27.55 -0.24
CA GLN A 253 1.09 28.15 -0.15
C GLN A 253 0.00 27.17 0.29
N HIS A 254 0.34 25.93 0.54
CA HIS A 254 -0.65 24.89 0.88
C HIS A 254 -0.41 24.34 2.28
N PHE A 255 -1.47 24.28 3.07
CA PHE A 255 -1.48 23.59 4.35
C PHE A 255 -1.86 22.12 4.12
N ILE A 256 -0.95 21.21 4.43
CA ILE A 256 -1.12 19.77 4.22
C ILE A 256 -1.28 19.09 5.58
N PRO A 257 -2.51 18.80 5.99
CA PRO A 257 -2.73 18.06 7.22
C PRO A 257 -2.43 16.57 6.98
N ALA A 258 -1.66 15.97 7.88
CA ALA A 258 -1.30 14.55 7.85
C ALA A 258 -1.24 13.98 9.26
N LEU A 259 -1.51 12.68 9.39
CA LEU A 259 -1.22 11.96 10.61
C LEU A 259 0.20 11.41 10.52
N LEU A 260 1.05 11.78 11.47
CA LEU A 260 2.48 11.49 11.46
C LEU A 260 2.84 10.47 12.55
N THR A 261 3.63 9.48 12.17
CA THR A 261 4.40 8.65 13.09
C THR A 261 5.87 8.89 12.84
N LEU A 262 6.62 9.38 13.83
CA LEU A 262 8.05 9.65 13.77
C LEU A 262 8.81 8.64 14.61
N LYS A 263 9.83 8.01 14.03
CA LYS A 263 10.74 7.10 14.76
C LYS A 263 12.19 7.51 14.54
N PRO A 264 12.99 7.65 15.61
CA PRO A 264 14.43 7.83 15.49
C PRO A 264 15.08 6.52 15.04
N ILE A 265 16.06 6.59 14.14
CA ILE A 265 16.91 5.46 13.71
C ILE A 265 18.27 5.65 14.35
N PRO A 266 18.68 4.81 15.31
CA PRO A 266 20.02 4.87 15.87
C PRO A 266 21.05 4.39 14.85
N ASP A 267 22.05 5.20 14.59
CA ASP A 267 23.21 4.85 13.76
C ASP A 267 24.50 5.21 14.55
N GLY A 268 24.87 4.35 15.47
CA GLY A 268 25.95 4.59 16.45
C GLY A 268 25.64 5.82 17.30
N ASP A 269 26.58 6.79 17.34
CA ASP A 269 26.38 8.11 17.99
C ASP A 269 25.45 9.04 17.17
N ARG A 270 25.05 8.60 16.02
CA ARG A 270 24.27 9.36 15.05
C ARG A 270 22.81 8.88 15.07
N CYS A 271 21.87 9.78 14.79
CA CYS A 271 20.43 9.50 14.78
C CYS A 271 19.77 10.11 13.54
N GLY A 272 19.35 9.29 12.63
CA GLY A 272 18.41 9.67 11.56
C GLY A 272 16.96 9.51 12.03
N TYR A 273 16.00 9.83 11.15
CA TYR A 273 14.58 9.72 11.45
C TYR A 273 13.83 9.10 10.28
N ILE A 274 12.83 8.27 10.60
CA ILE A 274 11.80 7.84 9.66
C ILE A 274 10.48 8.46 10.08
N ALA A 275 9.79 9.08 9.12
CA ALA A 275 8.44 9.58 9.27
C ALA A 275 7.50 8.77 8.37
N LEU A 276 6.42 8.28 8.96
CA LEU A 276 5.30 7.67 8.26
C LEU A 276 4.16 8.68 8.22
N LEU A 277 3.68 8.97 7.02
CA LEU A 277 2.58 9.89 6.76
C LEU A 277 1.35 9.08 6.35
N HIS A 278 0.35 9.05 7.21
CA HIS A 278 -0.91 8.40 6.91
C HIS A 278 -1.84 9.36 6.16
N PRO A 279 -2.40 8.98 5.01
CA PRO A 279 -3.36 9.81 4.29
C PRO A 279 -4.62 10.02 5.15
N GLN A 280 -5.09 11.27 5.27
CA GLN A 280 -6.35 11.54 5.99
C GLN A 280 -7.56 10.79 5.41
N GLU A 281 -7.53 10.47 4.11
CA GLU A 281 -8.57 9.68 3.47
C GLU A 281 -8.69 8.26 4.02
N LEU A 282 -7.59 7.63 4.44
CA LEU A 282 -7.58 6.30 5.04
C LEU A 282 -8.21 6.33 6.45
N LEU A 283 -7.89 7.35 7.23
CA LEU A 283 -8.54 7.60 8.52
C LEU A 283 -10.03 7.86 8.36
N ARG A 284 -10.43 8.65 7.35
CA ARG A 284 -11.85 8.88 7.04
C ARG A 284 -12.55 7.58 6.67
N ARG A 285 -11.92 6.70 5.89
CA ARG A 285 -12.46 5.36 5.57
C ARG A 285 -12.52 4.44 6.78
N MET A 286 -11.50 4.44 7.66
CA MET A 286 -11.52 3.65 8.90
C MET A 286 -12.56 4.16 9.90
N VAL A 287 -12.66 5.47 10.08
CA VAL A 287 -13.68 6.10 10.94
C VAL A 287 -15.08 5.87 10.36
N SER A 288 -15.27 5.97 9.03
CA SER A 288 -16.55 5.66 8.39
C SER A 288 -16.91 4.18 8.49
N SER A 289 -15.93 3.28 8.52
CA SER A 289 -16.18 1.84 8.72
C SER A 289 -16.54 1.48 10.16
N GLN A 290 -16.09 2.26 11.15
CA GLN A 290 -16.40 2.05 12.57
C GLN A 290 -17.62 2.85 13.07
N LEU A 291 -17.93 4.01 12.47
CA LEU A 291 -18.97 4.95 12.92
C LEU A 291 -20.28 4.92 12.12
N GLY A 292 -20.44 3.99 11.18
CA GLY A 292 -21.71 3.79 10.47
C GLY A 292 -21.61 4.03 8.96
N ARG A 293 -21.52 2.95 8.21
CA ARG A 293 -21.91 2.97 6.80
C ARG A 293 -23.42 3.08 6.70
N ALA A 294 -23.91 3.97 5.86
CA ALA A 294 -25.29 3.95 5.43
C ALA A 294 -25.53 2.65 4.65
N SER A 295 -26.18 1.67 5.28
CA SER A 295 -26.44 0.36 4.67
C SER A 295 -27.78 0.30 3.94
N TYR A 296 -28.66 1.28 4.16
CA TYR A 296 -30.04 1.31 3.69
C TYR A 296 -30.16 2.13 2.41
N THR A 297 -30.77 1.56 1.38
CA THR A 297 -31.02 2.20 0.08
C THR A 297 -32.51 2.41 -0.18
N PHE A 298 -32.88 3.18 -1.22
CA PHE A 298 -34.28 3.31 -1.62
C PHE A 298 -34.91 2.02 -2.08
N ASP A 299 -34.11 1.05 -2.53
CA ASP A 299 -34.61 -0.24 -3.02
C ASP A 299 -34.91 -1.22 -1.87
N ASP A 300 -34.36 -0.96 -0.68
CA ASP A 300 -34.64 -1.71 0.55
C ASP A 300 -35.95 -1.25 1.23
N MET A 301 -36.56 -0.15 0.75
CA MET A 301 -37.79 0.39 1.35
C MET A 301 -39.04 -0.41 0.88
N PRO A 302 -39.76 -1.09 1.77
CA PRO A 302 -41.00 -1.78 1.42
C PRO A 302 -42.16 -0.78 1.25
N ILE A 303 -42.49 -0.42 0.01
CA ILE A 303 -43.41 0.66 -0.33
C ILE A 303 -44.53 0.19 -1.27
N ALA A 304 -45.78 0.32 -0.81
CA ALA A 304 -46.99 0.11 -1.64
C ALA A 304 -47.78 1.42 -1.86
N SER A 305 -47.82 2.28 -0.83
CA SER A 305 -48.61 3.52 -0.85
C SER A 305 -48.12 4.54 -1.87
N LEU A 306 -49.06 5.33 -2.39
CA LEU A 306 -48.77 6.38 -3.38
C LEU A 306 -47.96 7.53 -2.75
N GLU A 307 -48.28 7.85 -1.49
CA GLU A 307 -47.60 8.87 -0.71
C GLU A 307 -46.11 8.59 -0.55
N MET A 308 -45.76 7.38 -0.14
CA MET A 308 -44.35 6.97 0.00
C MET A 308 -43.64 6.87 -1.34
N ARG A 309 -44.29 6.42 -2.41
CA ARG A 309 -43.70 6.44 -3.76
C ARG A 309 -43.37 7.85 -4.24
N ARG A 310 -44.23 8.83 -3.92
CA ARG A 310 -43.97 10.26 -4.20
C ARG A 310 -42.79 10.75 -3.36
N LEU A 311 -42.79 10.46 -2.06
CA LEU A 311 -41.72 10.83 -1.15
C LEU A 311 -40.35 10.30 -1.63
N VAL A 312 -40.25 9.03 -2.01
CA VAL A 312 -39.03 8.41 -2.55
C VAL A 312 -38.58 9.13 -3.85
N ARG A 313 -39.51 9.47 -4.74
CA ARG A 313 -39.18 10.25 -5.95
C ARG A 313 -38.56 11.59 -5.62
N TYR A 314 -39.14 12.33 -4.67
CA TYR A 314 -38.58 13.60 -4.19
C TYR A 314 -37.27 13.39 -3.44
N GLY A 315 -37.14 12.34 -2.64
CA GLY A 315 -35.89 11.97 -1.98
C GLY A 315 -34.75 11.70 -2.97
N LYS A 316 -35.01 10.91 -4.03
CA LYS A 316 -34.05 10.66 -5.12
C LYS A 316 -33.65 11.94 -5.87
N GLN A 317 -34.58 12.89 -6.01
CA GLN A 317 -34.28 14.18 -6.62
C GLN A 317 -33.46 15.07 -5.67
N ALA A 318 -33.84 15.13 -4.39
CA ALA A 318 -33.10 15.87 -3.37
C ALA A 318 -31.68 15.28 -3.17
N ALA A 319 -31.50 13.98 -3.34
CA ALA A 319 -30.20 13.31 -3.22
C ALA A 319 -29.12 13.87 -4.16
N LYS A 320 -29.50 14.36 -5.33
CA LYS A 320 -28.58 14.93 -6.33
C LYS A 320 -28.10 16.34 -6.02
N GLY A 321 -28.77 17.05 -5.09
CA GLY A 321 -28.43 18.42 -4.69
C GLY A 321 -27.48 18.48 -3.52
N HIS A 322 -26.93 19.68 -3.26
CA HIS A 322 -26.07 19.96 -2.09
C HIS A 322 -26.79 20.70 -0.95
N HIS A 323 -28.06 21.02 -1.14
CA HIS A 323 -28.83 21.76 -0.14
C HIS A 323 -29.13 20.90 1.09
N PRO A 324 -29.27 21.53 2.27
CA PRO A 324 -29.76 20.85 3.46
C PRO A 324 -31.13 20.21 3.22
N ILE A 325 -31.39 19.08 3.87
CA ILE A 325 -32.66 18.36 3.77
C ILE A 325 -33.28 18.30 5.18
N LEU A 326 -34.55 18.64 5.28
CA LEU A 326 -35.34 18.49 6.51
C LEU A 326 -36.30 17.32 6.36
N LEU A 327 -36.15 16.30 7.19
CA LEU A 327 -37.05 15.17 7.31
C LEU A 327 -38.02 15.44 8.46
N HIS A 328 -39.29 15.62 8.15
CA HIS A 328 -40.34 15.84 9.14
C HIS A 328 -41.26 14.62 9.23
N GLY A 329 -41.60 14.19 10.45
CA GLY A 329 -42.51 13.09 10.70
C GLY A 329 -42.45 12.58 12.13
N GLU A 330 -43.47 11.85 12.53
CA GLU A 330 -43.58 11.26 13.86
C GLU A 330 -42.38 10.37 14.23
N GLU A 331 -42.23 10.04 15.49
CA GLU A 331 -41.24 9.07 15.92
C GLU A 331 -41.55 7.68 15.35
N GLY A 332 -40.49 6.93 14.96
CA GLY A 332 -40.64 5.57 14.43
C GLY A 332 -41.07 5.46 12.96
N VAL A 333 -41.28 6.58 12.21
CA VAL A 333 -41.74 6.54 10.79
C VAL A 333 -40.64 6.18 9.77
N GLY A 334 -39.39 5.97 10.19
CA GLY A 334 -38.30 5.63 9.30
C GLY A 334 -37.45 6.81 8.78
N LYS A 335 -37.38 7.93 9.55
CA LYS A 335 -36.56 9.11 9.18
C LYS A 335 -35.09 8.76 8.93
N GLN A 336 -34.50 7.94 9.80
CA GLN A 336 -33.09 7.54 9.70
C GLN A 336 -32.83 6.69 8.46
N GLN A 337 -33.74 5.73 8.14
CA GLN A 337 -33.65 4.88 6.93
C GLN A 337 -33.74 5.74 5.67
N LEU A 338 -34.65 6.71 5.63
CA LEU A 338 -34.76 7.65 4.52
C LEU A 338 -33.50 8.53 4.39
N GLY A 339 -32.92 8.97 5.50
CA GLY A 339 -31.66 9.71 5.51
C GLY A 339 -30.50 8.91 4.91
N GLN A 340 -30.38 7.63 5.28
CA GLN A 340 -29.37 6.73 4.70
C GLN A 340 -29.59 6.50 3.19
N ALA A 341 -30.85 6.27 2.79
CA ALA A 341 -31.18 6.08 1.38
C ALA A 341 -30.87 7.33 0.51
N ILE A 342 -31.11 8.54 1.07
CA ILE A 342 -30.74 9.80 0.43
C ILE A 342 -29.23 9.94 0.31
N HIS A 343 -28.46 9.59 1.33
CA HIS A 343 -27.00 9.61 1.29
C HIS A 343 -26.48 8.67 0.21
N ASN A 344 -26.91 7.41 0.21
CA ASN A 344 -26.46 6.38 -0.73
C ASN A 344 -26.82 6.69 -2.20
N ALA A 345 -27.89 7.47 -2.43
CA ALA A 345 -28.27 7.94 -3.77
C ALA A 345 -27.65 9.28 -4.18
N GLY A 346 -26.84 9.89 -3.29
CA GLY A 346 -26.25 11.21 -3.49
C GLY A 346 -24.81 11.17 -4.03
N ASN A 347 -24.30 12.35 -4.38
CA ASN A 347 -22.92 12.50 -4.90
C ASN A 347 -21.82 12.23 -3.85
N GLN A 348 -22.19 12.09 -2.58
CA GLN A 348 -21.30 11.82 -1.45
C GLN A 348 -21.51 10.44 -0.84
N ALA A 349 -22.07 9.50 -1.62
CA ALA A 349 -22.37 8.13 -1.20
C ALA A 349 -21.12 7.35 -0.72
N ASP A 350 -19.97 7.64 -1.28
CA ASP A 350 -18.69 7.03 -0.89
C ASP A 350 -18.09 7.66 0.40
N GLY A 351 -18.66 8.77 0.86
CA GLY A 351 -18.23 9.49 2.05
C GLY A 351 -18.81 8.93 3.35
N PRO A 352 -18.38 9.43 4.51
CA PRO A 352 -18.89 9.01 5.81
C PRO A 352 -20.35 9.45 6.02
N TYR A 353 -21.16 8.58 6.65
CA TYR A 353 -22.50 8.91 7.13
C TYR A 353 -22.48 9.00 8.66
N ILE A 354 -22.42 10.20 9.21
CA ILE A 354 -22.30 10.44 10.66
C ILE A 354 -23.67 10.81 11.21
N VAL A 355 -24.10 10.10 12.26
CA VAL A 355 -25.36 10.35 12.97
C VAL A 355 -25.08 11.07 14.29
N LEU A 356 -25.81 12.13 14.56
CA LEU A 356 -25.78 12.83 15.84
C LEU A 356 -27.22 13.05 16.32
N ASN A 357 -27.57 12.44 17.46
CA ASN A 357 -28.83 12.67 18.13
C ASN A 357 -28.68 13.87 19.06
N CYS A 358 -29.44 14.94 18.78
CA CYS A 358 -29.34 16.21 19.50
C CYS A 358 -29.96 16.18 20.91
N GLN A 359 -30.77 15.17 21.24
CA GLN A 359 -31.37 14.99 22.56
C GLN A 359 -30.51 14.08 23.47
N ALA A 360 -29.71 13.18 22.90
CA ALA A 360 -29.07 12.08 23.64
C ALA A 360 -27.98 12.51 24.62
N LEU A 361 -27.42 13.73 24.48
CA LEU A 361 -26.27 14.19 25.26
C LEU A 361 -26.61 15.46 26.05
N PRO A 362 -26.05 15.64 27.27
CA PRO A 362 -26.05 16.92 27.98
C PRO A 362 -25.48 18.05 27.11
N GLN A 363 -26.00 19.29 27.28
CA GLN A 363 -25.65 20.41 26.40
C GLN A 363 -24.15 20.72 26.30
N ASN A 364 -23.40 20.60 27.41
CA ASN A 364 -21.96 20.81 27.44
C ASN A 364 -21.19 19.76 26.64
N LEU A 365 -21.58 18.48 26.72
CA LEU A 365 -21.00 17.40 25.93
C LEU A 365 -21.40 17.50 24.46
N MET A 366 -22.65 17.89 24.19
CA MET A 366 -23.16 18.13 22.85
C MET A 366 -22.33 19.19 22.11
N ALA A 367 -21.95 20.30 22.78
CA ALA A 367 -21.13 21.33 22.18
C ALA A 367 -19.75 20.80 21.75
N ARG A 368 -19.14 19.96 22.57
CA ARG A 368 -17.83 19.33 22.28
C ARG A 368 -17.90 18.33 21.12
N GLU A 369 -18.95 17.51 21.10
CA GLU A 369 -19.18 16.58 19.99
C GLU A 369 -19.47 17.32 18.68
N PHE A 370 -20.27 18.39 18.75
CA PHE A 370 -20.74 19.16 17.61
C PHE A 370 -19.60 19.98 16.98
N LEU A 371 -18.88 20.77 17.77
CA LEU A 371 -17.83 21.69 17.28
C LEU A 371 -16.42 21.16 17.43
N GLY A 372 -16.22 20.12 18.24
CA GLY A 372 -14.88 19.65 18.60
C GLY A 372 -14.21 20.56 19.64
N CYS A 373 -13.05 20.15 20.12
CA CYS A 373 -12.20 20.96 21.00
C CYS A 373 -10.72 20.72 20.68
N ASP A 374 -9.91 21.78 20.79
CA ASP A 374 -8.45 21.62 20.72
C ASP A 374 -7.90 21.06 22.05
N ALA A 375 -6.72 20.45 21.98
CA ALA A 375 -6.03 19.95 23.16
C ALA A 375 -5.73 21.12 24.13
N SER A 376 -6.08 20.95 25.40
CA SER A 376 -5.73 21.85 26.50
C SER A 376 -4.95 21.08 27.56
N GLU A 377 -4.34 21.79 28.54
CA GLU A 377 -3.56 21.15 29.61
C GLU A 377 -4.39 20.06 30.32
N GLY A 378 -4.04 18.79 30.06
CA GLY A 378 -4.67 17.60 30.64
C GLY A 378 -5.80 16.94 29.84
N GLU A 379 -6.21 17.47 28.68
CA GLU A 379 -7.23 16.86 27.81
C GLU A 379 -6.74 16.73 26.36
N SER A 380 -6.92 15.55 25.77
CA SER A 380 -6.66 15.33 24.34
C SER A 380 -7.71 16.07 23.49
N GLY A 381 -7.27 16.73 22.41
CA GLY A 381 -8.18 17.36 21.45
C GLY A 381 -9.14 16.36 20.79
N GLN A 382 -10.36 16.80 20.49
CA GLN A 382 -11.38 15.97 19.85
C GLN A 382 -11.89 16.66 18.57
N PRO A 383 -11.88 15.98 17.40
CA PRO A 383 -12.41 16.53 16.17
C PRO A 383 -13.93 16.70 16.25
N SER A 384 -14.48 17.70 15.56
CA SER A 384 -15.92 17.92 15.45
C SER A 384 -16.60 16.84 14.62
N LYS A 385 -17.91 16.62 14.81
CA LYS A 385 -18.69 15.73 13.94
C LYS A 385 -18.72 16.22 12.48
N PHE A 386 -18.57 17.52 12.23
CA PHE A 386 -18.45 18.07 10.87
C PHE A 386 -17.11 17.68 10.22
N GLU A 387 -16.02 17.67 10.98
CA GLU A 387 -14.74 17.21 10.47
C GLU A 387 -14.78 15.70 10.14
N LEU A 388 -15.39 14.90 11.03
CA LEU A 388 -15.59 13.47 10.81
C LEU A 388 -16.51 13.17 9.61
N ALA A 389 -17.52 14.03 9.36
CA ALA A 389 -18.44 13.91 8.24
C ALA A 389 -17.93 14.53 6.93
N ASN A 390 -16.72 15.11 6.92
CA ASN A 390 -16.20 15.84 5.76
C ASN A 390 -16.07 14.95 4.51
N GLY A 391 -16.61 15.41 3.39
CA GLY A 391 -16.75 14.64 2.15
C GLY A 391 -17.94 13.68 2.14
N GLY A 392 -18.78 13.67 3.21
CA GLY A 392 -19.94 12.82 3.39
C GLY A 392 -21.18 13.56 3.89
N THR A 393 -21.95 12.91 4.75
CA THR A 393 -23.22 13.42 5.26
C THR A 393 -23.23 13.41 6.79
N LEU A 394 -23.67 14.51 7.40
CA LEU A 394 -24.02 14.60 8.81
C LEU A 394 -25.55 14.57 8.95
N TYR A 395 -26.04 13.54 9.61
CA TYR A 395 -27.45 13.37 9.94
C TYR A 395 -27.70 13.83 11.39
N LEU A 396 -28.49 14.89 11.54
CA LEU A 396 -28.86 15.46 12.83
C LEU A 396 -30.28 15.01 13.19
N GLU A 397 -30.39 14.17 14.21
CA GLU A 397 -31.67 13.68 14.70
C GLU A 397 -32.18 14.60 15.79
N GLN A 398 -33.50 14.85 15.79
CA GLN A 398 -34.20 15.69 16.80
C GLN A 398 -33.58 17.11 16.90
N VAL A 399 -33.45 17.78 15.75
CA VAL A 399 -32.78 19.09 15.63
C VAL A 399 -33.38 20.19 16.49
N GLU A 400 -34.62 20.04 16.94
CA GLU A 400 -35.36 20.93 17.87
C GLU A 400 -34.71 21.05 19.24
N TYR A 401 -33.87 20.10 19.66
CA TYR A 401 -33.16 20.10 20.94
C TYR A 401 -31.82 20.85 20.91
N LEU A 402 -31.40 21.38 19.75
CA LEU A 402 -30.19 22.20 19.67
C LEU A 402 -30.34 23.49 20.48
N SER A 403 -29.34 23.82 21.30
CA SER A 403 -29.29 25.10 22.00
C SER A 403 -29.22 26.30 21.04
N PRO A 404 -29.62 27.50 21.44
CA PRO A 404 -29.56 28.70 20.58
C PRO A 404 -28.17 28.98 20.02
N GLU A 405 -27.10 28.66 20.78
CA GLU A 405 -25.72 28.82 20.38
C GLU A 405 -25.37 27.83 19.25
N MET A 406 -25.79 26.56 19.42
CA MET A 406 -25.56 25.52 18.41
C MET A 406 -26.38 25.75 17.14
N GLN A 407 -27.61 26.25 17.26
CA GLN A 407 -28.40 26.66 16.10
C GLN A 407 -27.70 27.76 15.31
N SER A 408 -27.00 28.69 16.00
CA SER A 408 -26.18 29.72 15.33
C SER A 408 -24.99 29.16 14.65
N ALA A 409 -24.26 28.24 15.32
CA ALA A 409 -23.09 27.57 14.77
C ALA A 409 -23.45 26.73 13.54
N LEU A 410 -24.57 25.95 13.60
CA LEU A 410 -25.06 25.17 12.47
C LEU A 410 -25.37 26.07 11.26
N LEU A 411 -26.09 27.17 11.50
CA LEU A 411 -26.40 28.14 10.44
C LEU A 411 -25.14 28.72 9.79
N GLN A 412 -24.14 29.04 10.61
CA GLN A 412 -22.87 29.57 10.13
C GLN A 412 -22.12 28.52 9.29
N ILE A 413 -22.03 27.28 9.77
CA ILE A 413 -21.35 26.19 9.06
C ILE A 413 -22.03 25.88 7.72
N ILE A 414 -23.37 25.84 7.68
CA ILE A 414 -24.12 25.65 6.43
C ILE A 414 -23.83 26.76 5.41
N LYS A 415 -23.67 28.02 5.86
CA LYS A 415 -23.42 29.17 4.97
C LYS A 415 -21.99 29.30 4.50
N THR A 416 -21.03 28.99 5.37
CA THR A 416 -19.60 29.26 5.11
C THR A 416 -18.81 28.01 4.72
N GLY A 417 -19.31 26.81 5.05
CA GLY A 417 -18.53 25.58 4.91
C GLY A 417 -17.33 25.52 5.85
N MET A 418 -17.36 26.22 6.97
CA MET A 418 -16.23 26.32 7.90
C MET A 418 -16.67 26.01 9.32
N VAL A 419 -15.85 25.25 10.05
CA VAL A 419 -16.04 24.95 11.48
C VAL A 419 -14.89 25.49 12.29
N MET A 420 -15.15 25.93 13.51
CA MET A 420 -14.16 26.37 14.48
C MET A 420 -14.33 25.56 15.75
N ARG A 421 -13.25 24.91 16.22
CA ARG A 421 -13.27 24.12 17.46
C ARG A 421 -13.38 25.02 18.67
N ILE A 422 -13.96 24.48 19.73
CA ILE A 422 -14.00 25.16 21.04
C ILE A 422 -12.57 25.40 21.52
N ASN A 423 -12.28 26.57 22.05
CA ASN A 423 -10.95 27.03 22.49
C ASN A 423 -9.90 27.11 21.38
N SER A 424 -10.32 27.24 20.12
CA SER A 424 -9.44 27.40 18.98
C SER A 424 -9.78 28.65 18.17
N ASN A 425 -8.76 29.32 17.65
CA ASN A 425 -8.94 30.40 16.67
C ASN A 425 -8.77 29.89 15.22
N ARG A 426 -8.55 28.57 15.05
CA ARG A 426 -8.32 27.97 13.74
C ARG A 426 -9.65 27.64 13.07
N VAL A 427 -9.81 28.12 11.85
CA VAL A 427 -10.98 27.85 11.01
C VAL A 427 -10.66 26.66 10.10
N ILE A 428 -11.53 25.63 10.12
CA ILE A 428 -11.34 24.37 9.38
C ILE A 428 -12.39 24.31 8.28
N PRO A 429 -12.02 24.26 7.00
CA PRO A 429 -12.99 24.10 5.93
C PRO A 429 -13.56 22.68 5.91
N VAL A 430 -14.88 22.57 5.72
CA VAL A 430 -15.61 21.30 5.69
C VAL A 430 -16.59 21.29 4.51
N ASN A 431 -16.66 20.15 3.82
CA ASN A 431 -17.64 19.91 2.77
C ASN A 431 -18.56 18.78 3.22
N VAL A 432 -19.63 19.15 3.94
CA VAL A 432 -20.54 18.20 4.58
C VAL A 432 -21.97 18.46 4.12
N ARG A 433 -22.63 17.40 3.68
CA ARG A 433 -24.06 17.44 3.42
C ARG A 433 -24.83 17.33 4.73
N ILE A 434 -25.78 18.21 4.95
CA ILE A 434 -26.60 18.24 6.17
C ILE A 434 -27.96 17.62 5.88
N ILE A 435 -28.35 16.61 6.65
CA ILE A 435 -29.70 16.07 6.70
C ILE A 435 -30.17 16.22 8.14
N THR A 436 -31.30 16.89 8.36
CA THR A 436 -31.88 17.08 9.67
C THR A 436 -33.21 16.34 9.80
N ALA A 437 -33.51 15.83 10.98
CA ALA A 437 -34.76 15.14 11.25
C ALA A 437 -35.42 15.73 12.48
N THR A 438 -36.75 15.90 12.43
CA THR A 438 -37.57 16.42 13.51
C THR A 438 -38.93 15.72 13.58
N GLY A 439 -39.48 15.58 14.79
CA GLY A 439 -40.87 15.22 15.04
C GLY A 439 -41.72 16.40 15.46
N ALA A 440 -41.07 17.53 15.77
CA ALA A 440 -41.73 18.70 16.30
C ALA A 440 -42.20 19.67 15.20
N ASP A 441 -43.23 20.46 15.49
CA ASP A 441 -43.66 21.58 14.66
C ASP A 441 -42.67 22.76 14.79
N LEU A 442 -41.63 22.76 13.90
CA LEU A 442 -40.62 23.82 13.89
C LEU A 442 -41.20 25.24 13.70
N PRO A 443 -42.18 25.49 12.82
CA PRO A 443 -42.89 26.74 12.75
C PRO A 443 -43.45 27.26 14.11
N LEU A 444 -44.02 26.36 14.90
CA LEU A 444 -44.49 26.71 16.24
C LEU A 444 -43.34 27.07 17.17
N LEU A 445 -42.24 26.31 17.15
CA LEU A 445 -41.04 26.59 17.93
C LEU A 445 -40.37 27.92 17.52
N VAL A 446 -40.42 28.28 16.24
CA VAL A 446 -39.96 29.60 15.74
C VAL A 446 -40.82 30.73 16.33
N LYS A 447 -42.15 30.57 16.36
CA LYS A 447 -43.05 31.56 16.97
C LYS A 447 -42.81 31.71 18.47
N GLN A 448 -42.43 30.63 19.16
CA GLN A 448 -42.10 30.63 20.59
C GLN A 448 -40.69 31.17 20.88
N GLY A 449 -39.88 31.50 19.87
CA GLY A 449 -38.48 31.94 20.03
C GLY A 449 -37.49 30.84 20.41
N ARG A 450 -37.93 29.57 20.42
CA ARG A 450 -37.11 28.41 20.78
C ARG A 450 -36.26 27.90 19.62
N PHE A 451 -36.66 28.21 18.38
CA PHE A 451 -35.93 27.86 17.17
C PHE A 451 -35.69 29.09 16.31
N ARG A 452 -34.48 29.26 15.77
CA ARG A 452 -34.09 30.44 14.98
C ARG A 452 -34.78 30.44 13.62
N ARG A 453 -35.47 31.53 13.29
CA ARG A 453 -36.16 31.68 12.00
C ARG A 453 -35.25 31.49 10.78
N GLN A 454 -34.02 32.04 10.82
CA GLN A 454 -33.09 31.92 9.71
C GLN A 454 -32.62 30.46 9.50
N LEU A 455 -32.35 29.71 10.57
CA LEU A 455 -32.00 28.31 10.50
C LEU A 455 -33.17 27.50 9.91
N PHE A 456 -34.39 27.72 10.40
CA PHE A 456 -35.58 27.04 9.88
C PHE A 456 -35.71 27.21 8.35
N TYR A 457 -35.67 28.43 7.82
CA TYR A 457 -35.76 28.65 6.36
C TYR A 457 -34.57 28.05 5.59
N THR A 458 -33.39 27.98 6.19
CA THR A 458 -32.24 27.35 5.55
C THR A 458 -32.42 25.84 5.46
N LEU A 459 -32.95 25.19 6.52
CA LEU A 459 -33.19 23.75 6.56
C LEU A 459 -34.38 23.33 5.68
N GLN A 460 -35.41 24.18 5.59
CA GLN A 460 -36.64 23.95 4.83
C GLN A 460 -36.42 24.00 3.30
N ALA A 461 -35.22 24.28 2.82
CA ALA A 461 -34.92 24.34 1.37
C ALA A 461 -35.39 23.08 0.62
N PHE A 462 -35.23 21.90 1.23
CA PHE A 462 -35.84 20.64 0.82
C PHE A 462 -36.49 19.97 2.04
N GLU A 463 -37.82 20.09 2.14
CA GLU A 463 -38.58 19.45 3.22
C GLU A 463 -39.27 18.17 2.68
N LEU A 464 -39.07 17.05 3.37
CA LEU A 464 -39.69 15.76 3.09
C LEU A 464 -40.53 15.35 4.30
N HIS A 465 -41.84 15.32 4.13
CA HIS A 465 -42.77 14.90 5.15
C HIS A 465 -43.08 13.40 5.01
N ILE A 466 -42.75 12.63 6.06
CA ILE A 466 -43.00 11.18 6.10
C ILE A 466 -44.34 10.97 6.80
N PRO A 467 -45.37 10.42 6.12
CA PRO A 467 -46.68 10.20 6.71
C PRO A 467 -46.60 9.11 7.79
N PRO A 468 -47.37 9.25 8.89
CA PRO A 468 -47.46 8.20 9.89
C PRO A 468 -48.10 6.93 9.32
N LEU A 469 -47.82 5.78 9.91
CA LEU A 469 -48.19 4.48 9.37
C LEU A 469 -49.70 4.32 9.17
N ARG A 470 -50.53 4.92 10.04
CA ARG A 470 -52.00 4.96 9.90
C ARG A 470 -52.52 5.64 8.63
N GLN A 471 -51.73 6.50 7.98
CA GLN A 471 -52.07 7.15 6.71
C GLN A 471 -51.59 6.34 5.50
N ARG A 472 -50.75 5.32 5.69
CA ARG A 472 -50.20 4.47 4.65
C ARG A 472 -50.39 2.98 4.95
N GLN A 473 -51.62 2.62 5.32
CA GLN A 473 -51.99 1.24 5.70
C GLN A 473 -51.61 0.19 4.66
N GLN A 474 -51.54 0.56 3.37
CA GLN A 474 -51.11 -0.33 2.29
C GLN A 474 -49.65 -0.82 2.43
N ASP A 475 -48.82 -0.10 3.19
CA ASP A 475 -47.42 -0.49 3.40
C ASP A 475 -47.28 -1.53 4.53
N ILE A 476 -48.26 -1.63 5.44
CA ILE A 476 -48.21 -2.52 6.64
C ILE A 476 -47.88 -3.98 6.29
N PRO A 477 -48.58 -4.61 5.32
CA PRO A 477 -48.30 -6.00 4.98
C PRO A 477 -46.87 -6.21 4.46
N LEU A 478 -46.37 -5.27 3.65
CA LEU A 478 -45.02 -5.34 3.09
C LEU A 478 -43.96 -5.12 4.17
N LEU A 479 -44.17 -4.17 5.08
CA LEU A 479 -43.29 -3.91 6.24
C LEU A 479 -43.22 -5.15 7.15
N ALA A 480 -44.36 -5.77 7.45
CA ALA A 480 -44.41 -7.00 8.25
C ALA A 480 -43.65 -8.16 7.55
N GLN A 481 -43.91 -8.36 6.26
CA GLN A 481 -43.24 -9.41 5.46
C GLN A 481 -41.74 -9.16 5.37
N HIS A 482 -41.30 -7.90 5.16
CA HIS A 482 -39.88 -7.53 5.12
C HIS A 482 -39.19 -7.80 6.46
N THR A 483 -39.84 -7.47 7.58
CA THR A 483 -39.33 -7.77 8.92
C THR A 483 -39.17 -9.28 9.13
N LEU A 484 -40.18 -10.08 8.75
CA LEU A 484 -40.11 -11.54 8.85
C LEU A 484 -39.07 -12.15 7.93
N ALA A 485 -38.88 -11.62 6.73
CA ALA A 485 -37.83 -12.08 5.80
C ALA A 485 -36.42 -11.82 6.39
N SER A 486 -36.19 -10.66 6.99
CA SER A 486 -34.95 -10.33 7.68
C SER A 486 -34.68 -11.27 8.86
N LEU A 487 -35.69 -11.54 9.70
CA LEU A 487 -35.61 -12.49 10.80
C LEU A 487 -35.35 -13.92 10.28
N GLY A 488 -36.06 -14.33 9.22
CA GLY A 488 -35.92 -15.65 8.62
C GLY A 488 -34.50 -15.91 8.08
N GLN A 489 -33.86 -14.90 7.53
CA GLN A 489 -32.45 -14.98 7.13
C GLN A 489 -31.51 -15.20 8.33
N HIS A 490 -31.81 -14.54 9.46
CA HIS A 490 -30.99 -14.65 10.68
C HIS A 490 -31.16 -16.00 11.39
N PHE A 491 -32.40 -16.55 11.42
CA PHE A 491 -32.71 -17.82 12.08
C PHE A 491 -32.83 -19.02 11.13
N HIS A 492 -32.53 -18.86 9.85
CA HIS A 492 -32.61 -19.88 8.80
C HIS A 492 -33.99 -20.55 8.72
N CYS A 493 -35.08 -19.78 8.87
CA CYS A 493 -36.45 -20.26 8.81
C CYS A 493 -37.34 -19.33 7.98
N HIS A 494 -38.50 -19.85 7.52
CA HIS A 494 -39.50 -19.07 6.79
C HIS A 494 -40.75 -18.87 7.64
N TYR A 495 -41.00 -17.60 8.02
CA TYR A 495 -42.22 -17.23 8.73
C TYR A 495 -43.36 -16.95 7.75
N GLN A 496 -44.59 -17.32 8.13
CA GLN A 496 -45.81 -17.02 7.39
C GLN A 496 -46.80 -16.28 8.28
N LEU A 497 -47.47 -15.27 7.72
CA LEU A 497 -48.55 -14.53 8.38
C LEU A 497 -49.89 -15.05 7.89
N ASP A 498 -50.79 -15.33 8.80
CA ASP A 498 -52.18 -15.62 8.44
C ASP A 498 -52.89 -14.31 7.98
N ASP A 499 -53.82 -14.43 7.03
CA ASP A 499 -54.62 -13.30 6.53
C ASP A 499 -55.42 -12.58 7.62
N SER A 500 -55.80 -13.30 8.68
CA SER A 500 -56.44 -12.73 9.86
C SER A 500 -55.49 -11.77 10.61
N VAL A 501 -54.21 -12.14 10.73
CA VAL A 501 -53.16 -11.30 11.35
C VAL A 501 -52.96 -10.05 10.53
N ILE A 502 -52.82 -10.15 9.21
CA ILE A 502 -52.63 -9.02 8.31
C ILE A 502 -53.78 -8.01 8.45
N ARG A 503 -55.04 -8.52 8.50
CA ARG A 503 -56.21 -7.63 8.71
C ARG A 503 -56.15 -6.90 10.04
N GLN A 504 -55.78 -7.60 11.11
CA GLN A 504 -55.67 -6.99 12.45
C GLN A 504 -54.56 -5.93 12.48
N LEU A 505 -53.38 -6.22 11.89
CA LEU A 505 -52.29 -5.26 11.79
C LEU A 505 -52.68 -3.97 11.02
N CYS A 506 -53.54 -4.11 9.97
CA CYS A 506 -54.01 -2.96 9.18
C CYS A 506 -55.05 -2.11 9.93
N GLN A 507 -55.75 -2.65 10.93
CA GLN A 507 -56.78 -1.92 11.69
C GLN A 507 -56.20 -1.11 12.85
N TYR A 508 -55.04 -1.47 13.38
CA TYR A 508 -54.40 -0.79 14.50
C TYR A 508 -53.75 0.53 14.07
N PRO A 509 -53.88 1.62 14.89
CA PRO A 509 -53.42 2.96 14.51
C PRO A 509 -51.91 3.19 14.56
N TRP A 510 -51.13 2.30 15.12
CA TRP A 510 -49.66 2.31 15.20
C TRP A 510 -49.08 3.64 15.72
N PRO A 511 -49.28 4.01 17.00
CA PRO A 511 -48.73 5.25 17.58
C PRO A 511 -47.19 5.31 17.53
N GLY A 512 -46.51 4.15 17.63
CA GLY A 512 -45.05 4.03 17.46
C GLY A 512 -44.61 3.71 16.03
N ASN A 513 -45.52 3.81 15.04
CA ASN A 513 -45.27 3.67 13.61
C ASN A 513 -44.52 2.37 13.21
N ASP A 514 -43.56 2.45 12.28
CA ASP A 514 -42.81 1.29 11.76
C ASP A 514 -42.01 0.56 12.84
N GLN A 515 -41.50 1.31 13.82
CA GLN A 515 -40.73 0.75 14.94
C GLN A 515 -41.59 -0.13 15.84
N GLU A 516 -42.79 0.31 16.15
CA GLU A 516 -43.76 -0.47 16.92
C GLU A 516 -44.21 -1.71 16.14
N LEU A 517 -44.58 -1.54 14.85
CA LEU A 517 -44.94 -2.66 13.98
C LEU A 517 -43.83 -3.72 13.92
N LYS A 518 -42.59 -3.29 13.71
CA LYS A 518 -41.41 -4.17 13.68
C LYS A 518 -41.29 -4.95 14.98
N SER A 519 -41.34 -4.28 16.13
CA SER A 519 -41.21 -4.93 17.45
C SER A 519 -42.34 -5.91 17.74
N VAL A 520 -43.56 -5.63 17.28
CA VAL A 520 -44.72 -6.53 17.42
C VAL A 520 -44.56 -7.77 16.57
N VAL A 521 -44.19 -7.59 15.30
CA VAL A 521 -43.97 -8.70 14.35
C VAL A 521 -42.80 -9.59 14.79
N GLU A 522 -41.72 -9.03 15.27
CA GLU A 522 -40.58 -9.76 15.83
C GLU A 522 -40.98 -10.60 17.04
N ARG A 523 -41.77 -10.01 17.96
CA ARG A 523 -42.27 -10.71 19.14
C ARG A 523 -43.22 -11.85 18.77
N ALA A 524 -44.14 -11.60 17.82
CA ALA A 524 -45.08 -12.63 17.33
C ALA A 524 -44.32 -13.80 16.64
N ALA A 525 -43.24 -13.47 15.90
CA ALA A 525 -42.41 -14.50 15.28
C ALA A 525 -41.65 -15.37 16.30
N MET A 526 -41.26 -14.77 17.46
CA MET A 526 -40.63 -15.53 18.55
C MET A 526 -41.63 -16.39 19.34
N ALA A 527 -42.90 -15.98 19.40
CA ALA A 527 -43.97 -16.70 20.11
C ALA A 527 -44.64 -17.78 19.30
N CYS A 528 -44.59 -17.71 17.96
CA CYS A 528 -45.34 -18.60 17.08
C CYS A 528 -44.82 -20.05 17.09
N HIS A 529 -45.73 -20.99 16.85
CA HIS A 529 -45.42 -22.40 16.64
C HIS A 529 -45.35 -22.74 15.14
N ASN A 530 -44.39 -23.55 14.74
CA ASN A 530 -44.22 -24.01 13.35
C ASN A 530 -44.04 -22.87 12.33
N ASN A 531 -43.43 -21.75 12.73
CA ASN A 531 -43.14 -20.58 11.87
C ASN A 531 -44.40 -19.94 11.24
N ARG A 532 -45.58 -20.20 11.79
CA ARG A 532 -46.86 -19.65 11.34
C ARG A 532 -47.44 -18.75 12.43
N ILE A 533 -47.60 -17.48 12.11
CA ILE A 533 -48.08 -16.46 13.05
C ILE A 533 -49.59 -16.33 12.93
N ASN A 534 -50.28 -16.61 14.04
CA ASN A 534 -51.74 -16.56 14.20
C ASN A 534 -52.13 -15.36 15.12
N LEU A 535 -53.42 -15.08 15.21
CA LEU A 535 -53.91 -13.99 16.06
C LEU A 535 -53.50 -14.14 17.53
N ASN A 536 -53.44 -15.36 18.07
CA ASN A 536 -53.06 -15.61 19.45
C ASN A 536 -51.57 -15.30 19.76
N ASP A 537 -50.74 -15.15 18.73
CA ASP A 537 -49.33 -14.79 18.87
C ASP A 537 -49.13 -13.28 18.93
N LEU A 538 -50.18 -12.48 18.65
CA LEU A 538 -50.17 -11.06 18.75
C LEU A 538 -50.35 -10.57 20.21
N PRO A 539 -49.76 -9.44 20.61
CA PRO A 539 -50.02 -8.84 21.92
C PRO A 539 -51.49 -8.45 22.12
N GLU A 540 -52.00 -8.58 23.36
CA GLU A 540 -53.42 -8.37 23.72
C GLU A 540 -53.94 -6.98 23.29
N HIS A 541 -53.14 -5.94 23.40
CA HIS A 541 -53.54 -4.59 23.02
C HIS A 541 -53.84 -4.40 21.52
N LEU A 542 -53.42 -5.34 20.68
CA LEU A 542 -53.77 -5.33 19.25
C LEU A 542 -55.08 -6.08 18.98
N LEU A 543 -55.50 -6.96 19.86
CA LEU A 543 -56.68 -7.78 19.65
C LEU A 543 -57.99 -7.01 19.93
N GLY A 544 -57.88 -5.84 20.57
CA GLY A 544 -59.03 -5.01 20.96
C GLY A 544 -59.96 -5.74 21.94
N GLU A 545 -60.25 -5.10 23.08
CA GLU A 545 -61.44 -5.50 23.86
C GLU A 545 -62.73 -5.30 23.07
#